data_1357357590f7d6f5b7eec6b3ed6f170d
#
_entry.id   1357357590f7d6f5b7eec6b3ed6f170d
#
_cell.length_a   1.000
_cell.length_b   1.000
_cell.length_c   1.000
_cell.angle_alpha   90.00
_cell.angle_beta   90.00
_cell.angle_gamma   90.00
#
_symmetry.space_group_name_H-M   'P 1'
#
loop_
_entity.id
_entity.type
_entity.pdbx_description
1 polymer ?
#
loop_
_entity_poly.entity_id
_entity_poly.type
_entity_poly.pdbx_seq_one_letter_code
_entity_poly.pdbx_strand_id
1 'polypeptide(L)'
;MAFAPENLGVSSREIRQRVDDALAAVGMGEFARHAPHLLSGGQKQRIAIAGVLAMEPECIVLDEATAMLDPVGRREVLSAVHRLNREKGITVVLITHHMNEAEDADRVVVMDDGKVIMDGAPRQVFTQVERLRSMGLTVPDTVDLLDRLRKDGLDVPLTALTVEECADAILAAVSK
;
A
#
# COMPACT_ATOMS: atom_id res chain seq x y z
N MET A 1 -15.87 -4.91 15.87
CA MET A 1 -16.18 -5.07 14.45
C MET A 1 -17.68 -5.03 14.12
N ALA A 2 -18.54 -5.62 14.94
CA ALA A 2 -20.00 -5.63 14.70
C ALA A 2 -20.67 -4.24 14.79
N PHE A 3 -20.10 -3.30 15.55
CA PHE A 3 -20.68 -1.99 15.84
C PHE A 3 -21.07 -1.17 14.60
N ALA A 4 -20.23 -1.12 13.58
CA ALA A 4 -20.51 -0.33 12.39
C ALA A 4 -21.65 -0.92 11.54
N PRO A 5 -21.67 -2.24 11.22
CA PRO A 5 -22.84 -2.88 10.59
C PRO A 5 -24.14 -2.79 11.40
N GLU A 6 -24.08 -2.86 12.74
CA GLU A 6 -25.25 -2.66 13.60
C GLU A 6 -25.88 -1.28 13.39
N ASN A 7 -25.05 -0.24 13.30
CA ASN A 7 -25.52 1.14 13.04
C ASN A 7 -26.13 1.30 11.63
N LEU A 8 -25.78 0.44 10.70
CA LEU A 8 -26.39 0.40 9.36
C LEU A 8 -27.70 -0.43 9.32
N GLY A 9 -28.16 -0.95 10.46
CA GLY A 9 -29.41 -1.72 10.54
C GLY A 9 -29.31 -3.15 9.99
N VAL A 10 -28.10 -3.69 9.85
CA VAL A 10 -27.86 -5.04 9.37
C VAL A 10 -28.29 -6.07 10.45
N SER A 11 -28.89 -7.18 10.05
CA SER A 11 -29.35 -8.20 10.99
C SER A 11 -28.17 -8.90 11.71
N SER A 12 -28.36 -9.34 12.98
CA SER A 12 -27.29 -9.99 13.76
C SER A 12 -26.70 -11.24 13.08
N ARG A 13 -27.50 -11.98 12.32
CA ARG A 13 -27.03 -13.14 11.56
C ARG A 13 -26.11 -12.72 10.42
N GLU A 14 -26.50 -11.72 9.69
CA GLU A 14 -25.76 -11.17 8.56
C GLU A 14 -24.46 -10.47 9.03
N ILE A 15 -24.52 -9.73 10.16
CA ILE A 15 -23.33 -9.12 10.78
C ILE A 15 -22.28 -10.18 11.09
N ARG A 16 -22.67 -11.31 11.65
CA ARG A 16 -21.72 -12.40 11.94
C ARG A 16 -21.05 -12.90 10.68
N GLN A 17 -21.82 -13.14 9.63
CA GLN A 17 -21.27 -13.59 8.34
C GLN A 17 -20.31 -12.55 7.75
N ARG A 18 -20.70 -11.27 7.70
CA ARG A 18 -19.84 -10.19 7.18
C ARG A 18 -18.55 -10.04 7.98
N VAL A 19 -18.60 -10.18 9.30
CA VAL A 19 -17.41 -10.13 10.18
C VAL A 19 -16.49 -11.32 9.91
N ASP A 20 -17.01 -12.53 9.78
CA ASP A 20 -16.22 -13.73 9.51
C ASP A 20 -15.57 -13.64 8.13
N ASP A 21 -16.30 -13.20 7.09
CA ASP A 21 -15.79 -12.98 5.73
C ASP A 21 -14.73 -11.87 5.69
N ALA A 22 -14.93 -10.79 6.43
CA ALA A 22 -13.97 -9.68 6.51
C ALA A 22 -12.67 -10.12 7.21
N LEU A 23 -12.76 -10.89 8.29
CA LEU A 23 -11.58 -11.44 8.98
C LEU A 23 -10.82 -12.43 8.08
N ALA A 24 -11.52 -13.28 7.34
CA ALA A 24 -10.91 -14.20 6.38
C ALA A 24 -10.18 -13.44 5.27
N ALA A 25 -10.79 -12.38 4.73
CA ALA A 25 -10.21 -11.56 3.66
C ALA A 25 -8.85 -10.92 4.04
N VAL A 26 -8.65 -10.60 5.33
CA VAL A 26 -7.37 -10.05 5.82
C VAL A 26 -6.47 -11.09 6.49
N GLY A 27 -6.81 -12.39 6.42
CA GLY A 27 -6.05 -13.49 7.02
C GLY A 27 -6.08 -13.52 8.55
N MET A 28 -7.18 -13.06 9.18
CA MET A 28 -7.33 -12.94 10.64
C MET A 28 -8.45 -13.81 11.21
N GLY A 29 -8.95 -14.79 10.46
CA GLY A 29 -10.08 -15.64 10.89
C GLY A 29 -9.85 -16.38 12.23
N GLU A 30 -8.65 -16.93 12.45
CA GLU A 30 -8.29 -17.61 13.69
C GLU A 30 -8.23 -16.69 14.92
N PHE A 31 -8.05 -15.40 14.71
CA PHE A 31 -7.96 -14.38 15.76
C PHE A 31 -9.32 -13.79 16.18
N ALA A 32 -10.43 -14.25 15.60
CA ALA A 32 -11.79 -13.71 15.84
C ALA A 32 -12.19 -13.61 17.32
N ARG A 33 -11.62 -14.48 18.18
CA ARG A 33 -11.90 -14.53 19.62
C ARG A 33 -10.74 -14.06 20.49
N HIS A 34 -9.65 -13.57 19.90
CA HIS A 34 -8.50 -13.07 20.65
C HIS A 34 -8.76 -11.69 21.23
N ALA A 35 -8.28 -11.47 22.44
CA ALA A 35 -8.36 -10.14 23.05
C ALA A 35 -7.40 -9.18 22.32
N PRO A 36 -7.81 -7.92 22.03
CA PRO A 36 -7.00 -6.97 21.24
C PRO A 36 -5.60 -6.71 21.79
N HIS A 37 -5.40 -6.80 23.11
CA HIS A 37 -4.09 -6.56 23.74
C HIS A 37 -3.07 -7.69 23.45
N LEU A 38 -3.51 -8.87 23.02
CA LEU A 38 -2.66 -10.01 22.67
C LEU A 38 -2.18 -9.97 21.20
N LEU A 39 -2.62 -8.99 20.43
CA LEU A 39 -2.32 -8.89 19.01
C LEU A 39 -1.13 -7.98 18.75
N SER A 40 -0.32 -8.32 17.73
CA SER A 40 0.74 -7.45 17.21
C SER A 40 0.17 -6.18 16.56
N GLY A 41 1.02 -5.19 16.30
CA GLY A 41 0.62 -3.96 15.60
C GLY A 41 -0.01 -4.25 14.24
N GLY A 42 0.63 -5.07 13.40
CA GLY A 42 0.11 -5.46 12.09
C GLY A 42 -1.21 -6.24 12.17
N GLN A 43 -1.36 -7.13 13.17
CA GLN A 43 -2.62 -7.84 13.41
C GLN A 43 -3.76 -6.89 13.80
N LYS A 44 -3.48 -5.92 14.70
CA LYS A 44 -4.46 -4.88 15.07
C LYS A 44 -4.89 -4.07 13.86
N GLN A 45 -3.95 -3.70 13.00
CA GLN A 45 -4.24 -2.92 11.78
C GLN A 45 -5.10 -3.72 10.80
N ARG A 46 -4.77 -5.00 10.56
CA ARG A 46 -5.60 -5.87 9.72
C ARG A 46 -7.02 -6.06 10.28
N ILE A 47 -7.17 -6.17 11.59
CA ILE A 47 -8.49 -6.23 12.24
C ILE A 47 -9.24 -4.89 12.08
N ALA A 48 -8.56 -3.74 12.13
CA ALA A 48 -9.19 -2.45 11.88
C ALA A 48 -9.71 -2.37 10.43
N ILE A 49 -8.91 -2.80 9.46
CA ILE A 49 -9.32 -2.92 8.05
C ILE A 49 -10.53 -3.86 7.90
N ALA A 50 -10.49 -5.05 8.54
CA ALA A 50 -11.64 -5.96 8.55
C ALA A 50 -12.90 -5.34 9.15
N GLY A 51 -12.76 -4.48 10.16
CA GLY A 51 -13.89 -3.73 10.74
C GLY A 51 -14.57 -2.80 9.73
N VAL A 52 -13.79 -2.17 8.86
CA VAL A 52 -14.30 -1.36 7.75
C VAL A 52 -14.91 -2.23 6.66
N LEU A 53 -14.24 -3.34 6.30
CA LEU A 53 -14.73 -4.28 5.28
C LEU A 53 -16.09 -4.91 5.61
N ALA A 54 -16.38 -5.14 6.91
CA ALA A 54 -17.67 -5.67 7.35
C ALA A 54 -18.86 -4.75 7.01
N MET A 55 -18.60 -3.50 6.63
CA MET A 55 -19.60 -2.56 6.09
C MET A 55 -19.84 -2.72 4.58
N GLU A 56 -19.06 -3.58 3.90
CA GLU A 56 -19.07 -3.79 2.43
C GLU A 56 -18.88 -2.50 1.62
N PRO A 57 -17.79 -1.74 1.88
CA PRO A 57 -17.55 -0.49 1.19
C PRO A 57 -17.09 -0.71 -0.26
N GLU A 58 -17.41 0.22 -1.15
CA GLU A 58 -16.86 0.27 -2.52
C GLU A 58 -15.46 0.89 -2.56
N CYS A 59 -15.13 1.70 -1.54
CA CYS A 59 -13.85 2.41 -1.43
C CYS A 59 -13.36 2.43 0.01
N ILE A 60 -12.06 2.23 0.21
CA ILE A 60 -11.38 2.33 1.50
C ILE A 60 -10.28 3.37 1.39
N VAL A 61 -10.22 4.29 2.36
CA VAL A 61 -9.12 5.24 2.52
C VAL A 61 -8.26 4.80 3.70
N LEU A 62 -6.98 4.58 3.46
CA LEU A 62 -5.99 4.18 4.44
C LEU A 62 -4.98 5.34 4.61
N ASP A 63 -5.10 6.06 5.71
CA ASP A 63 -4.23 7.18 6.03
C ASP A 63 -3.10 6.70 6.94
N GLU A 64 -1.88 6.66 6.40
CA GLU A 64 -0.65 6.17 7.05
C GLU A 64 -0.80 4.84 7.80
N ALA A 65 -1.60 3.93 7.25
CA ALA A 65 -1.99 2.67 7.91
C ALA A 65 -0.82 1.74 8.26
N THR A 66 0.38 1.99 7.75
CA THR A 66 1.58 1.18 7.95
C THR A 66 2.69 1.89 8.73
N ALA A 67 2.54 3.18 9.06
CA ALA A 67 3.57 4.03 9.63
C ALA A 67 4.17 3.48 10.95
N MET A 68 3.34 2.84 11.78
CA MET A 68 3.73 2.32 13.10
C MET A 68 4.02 0.81 13.09
N LEU A 69 4.18 0.20 11.92
CA LEU A 69 4.39 -1.23 11.78
C LEU A 69 5.85 -1.57 11.48
N ASP A 70 6.28 -2.70 12.01
CA ASP A 70 7.53 -3.32 11.62
C ASP A 70 7.49 -3.79 10.13
N PRO A 71 8.61 -4.11 9.49
CA PRO A 71 8.63 -4.49 8.09
C PRO A 71 7.77 -5.72 7.75
N VAL A 72 7.58 -6.64 8.70
CA VAL A 72 6.73 -7.83 8.51
C VAL A 72 5.26 -7.43 8.51
N GLY A 73 4.83 -6.72 9.56
CA GLY A 73 3.45 -6.23 9.69
C GLY A 73 3.04 -5.31 8.53
N ARG A 74 3.98 -4.48 8.03
CA ARG A 74 3.75 -3.62 6.85
C ARG A 74 3.44 -4.47 5.62
N ARG A 75 4.27 -5.47 5.29
CA ARG A 75 4.04 -6.37 4.15
C ARG A 75 2.70 -7.13 4.26
N GLU A 76 2.35 -7.57 5.47
CA GLU A 76 1.08 -8.28 5.70
C GLU A 76 -0.13 -7.38 5.44
N VAL A 77 -0.10 -6.13 5.89
CA VAL A 77 -1.17 -5.15 5.65
C VAL A 77 -1.28 -4.83 4.17
N LEU A 78 -0.16 -4.49 3.50
CA LEU A 78 -0.16 -4.18 2.07
C LEU A 78 -0.65 -5.37 1.23
N SER A 79 -0.20 -6.60 1.54
CA SER A 79 -0.70 -7.79 0.86
C SER A 79 -2.21 -7.99 1.02
N ALA A 80 -2.76 -7.70 2.21
CA ALA A 80 -4.21 -7.76 2.43
C ALA A 80 -4.92 -6.69 1.60
N VAL A 81 -4.41 -5.46 1.57
CA VAL A 81 -4.94 -4.35 0.79
C VAL A 81 -4.95 -4.66 -0.72
N HIS A 82 -3.84 -5.17 -1.25
CA HIS A 82 -3.76 -5.60 -2.65
C HIS A 82 -4.78 -6.70 -3.01
N ARG A 83 -4.94 -7.69 -2.13
CA ARG A 83 -5.98 -8.72 -2.35
C ARG A 83 -7.38 -8.13 -2.40
N LEU A 84 -7.71 -7.21 -1.49
CA LEU A 84 -9.01 -6.55 -1.46
C LEU A 84 -9.30 -5.80 -2.77
N ASN A 85 -8.32 -5.08 -3.29
CA ASN A 85 -8.45 -4.40 -4.56
C ASN A 85 -8.62 -5.41 -5.71
N ARG A 86 -7.72 -6.39 -5.85
CA ARG A 86 -7.69 -7.30 -7.01
C ARG A 86 -8.80 -8.34 -6.99
N GLU A 87 -9.12 -8.92 -5.82
CA GLU A 87 -10.06 -10.04 -5.71
C GLU A 87 -11.49 -9.59 -5.39
N LYS A 88 -11.64 -8.48 -4.66
CA LYS A 88 -12.94 -7.94 -4.25
C LYS A 88 -13.38 -6.72 -5.06
N GLY A 89 -12.51 -6.16 -5.90
CA GLY A 89 -12.81 -4.97 -6.70
C GLY A 89 -12.99 -3.68 -5.87
N ILE A 90 -12.53 -3.67 -4.63
CA ILE A 90 -12.65 -2.51 -3.73
C ILE A 90 -11.62 -1.46 -4.17
N THR A 91 -12.07 -0.23 -4.36
CA THR A 91 -11.14 0.88 -4.59
C THR A 91 -10.36 1.18 -3.30
N VAL A 92 -9.03 1.26 -3.41
CA VAL A 92 -8.17 1.59 -2.28
C VAL A 92 -7.46 2.90 -2.53
N VAL A 93 -7.61 3.85 -1.61
CA VAL A 93 -6.83 5.08 -1.56
C VAL A 93 -5.84 4.94 -0.40
N LEU A 94 -4.55 4.83 -0.72
CA LEU A 94 -3.48 4.73 0.26
C LEU A 94 -2.76 6.07 0.36
N ILE A 95 -2.79 6.69 1.54
CA ILE A 95 -2.02 7.90 1.85
C ILE A 95 -0.77 7.44 2.59
N THR A 96 0.39 7.72 2.03
CA THR A 96 1.68 7.29 2.57
C THR A 96 2.80 8.26 2.20
N HIS A 97 3.83 8.33 3.02
CA HIS A 97 5.11 8.95 2.71
C HIS A 97 6.21 7.91 2.38
N HIS A 98 5.86 6.63 2.34
CA HIS A 98 6.75 5.54 1.96
C HIS A 98 6.58 5.23 0.47
N MET A 99 7.51 5.67 -0.36
CA MET A 99 7.39 5.55 -1.83
C MET A 99 7.32 4.10 -2.31
N ASN A 100 7.99 3.17 -1.64
CA ASN A 100 7.93 1.73 -1.95
C ASN A 100 6.51 1.13 -1.81
N GLU A 101 5.62 1.77 -1.03
CA GLU A 101 4.23 1.33 -0.90
C GLU A 101 3.36 1.72 -2.11
N ALA A 102 3.81 2.72 -2.88
CA ALA A 102 3.10 3.24 -4.05
C ALA A 102 3.60 2.64 -5.38
N GLU A 103 4.63 1.78 -5.36
CA GLU A 103 5.21 1.18 -6.57
C GLU A 103 4.19 0.32 -7.34
N ASP A 104 3.36 -0.42 -6.60
CA ASP A 104 2.35 -1.34 -7.13
C ASP A 104 0.97 -0.69 -7.32
N ALA A 105 0.84 0.62 -7.11
CA ALA A 105 -0.42 1.33 -7.30
C ALA A 105 -0.75 1.49 -8.80
N ASP A 106 -2.03 1.52 -9.14
CA ASP A 106 -2.46 1.83 -10.50
C ASP A 106 -2.25 3.31 -10.85
N ARG A 107 -2.29 4.19 -9.84
CA ARG A 107 -2.18 5.64 -9.98
C ARG A 107 -1.56 6.25 -8.74
N VAL A 108 -0.63 7.18 -8.95
CA VAL A 108 0.02 7.96 -7.89
C VAL A 108 -0.37 9.43 -8.06
N VAL A 109 -0.84 10.02 -6.97
CA VAL A 109 -1.13 11.46 -6.88
C VAL A 109 -0.19 12.06 -5.86
N VAL A 110 0.67 12.98 -6.28
CA VAL A 110 1.58 13.71 -5.39
C VAL A 110 0.95 15.03 -5.03
N MET A 111 0.86 15.28 -3.72
CA MET A 111 0.31 16.51 -3.16
C MET A 111 1.40 17.28 -2.42
N ASP A 112 1.41 18.59 -2.60
CA ASP A 112 2.25 19.52 -1.88
C ASP A 112 1.47 20.81 -1.61
N ASP A 113 1.56 21.36 -0.40
CA ASP A 113 0.83 22.56 0.04
C ASP A 113 -0.66 22.55 -0.34
N GLY A 114 -1.34 21.40 -0.17
CA GLY A 114 -2.77 21.21 -0.46
C GLY A 114 -3.13 21.19 -1.95
N LYS A 115 -2.16 21.10 -2.86
CA LYS A 115 -2.35 21.06 -4.31
C LYS A 115 -1.86 19.76 -4.89
N VAL A 116 -2.53 19.28 -5.93
CA VAL A 116 -2.03 18.19 -6.76
C VAL A 116 -0.91 18.70 -7.67
N ILE A 117 0.30 18.18 -7.48
CA ILE A 117 1.49 18.59 -8.22
C ILE A 117 1.81 17.61 -9.34
N MET A 118 1.60 16.31 -9.10
CA MET A 118 1.75 15.25 -10.11
C MET A 118 0.61 14.25 -9.99
N ASP A 119 0.25 13.66 -11.11
CA ASP A 119 -0.79 12.65 -11.21
C ASP A 119 -0.48 11.74 -12.39
N GLY A 120 -0.37 10.44 -12.18
CA GLY A 120 -0.04 9.49 -13.23
C GLY A 120 0.30 8.10 -12.72
N ALA A 121 0.72 7.22 -13.63
CA ALA A 121 1.22 5.90 -13.27
C ALA A 121 2.52 6.02 -12.45
N PRO A 122 2.82 5.07 -11.53
CA PRO A 122 4.02 5.10 -10.70
C PRO A 122 5.31 5.35 -11.50
N ARG A 123 5.49 4.66 -12.63
CA ARG A 123 6.67 4.82 -13.50
C ARG A 123 6.83 6.24 -14.06
N GLN A 124 5.73 6.93 -14.32
CA GLN A 124 5.74 8.31 -14.83
C GLN A 124 6.07 9.31 -13.72
N VAL A 125 5.57 9.06 -12.52
CA VAL A 125 5.77 9.94 -11.37
C VAL A 125 7.18 9.77 -10.81
N PHE A 126 7.62 8.55 -10.53
CA PHE A 126 8.89 8.29 -9.86
C PHE A 126 10.13 8.54 -10.72
N THR A 127 10.01 8.58 -12.04
CA THR A 127 11.12 9.02 -12.93
C THR A 127 11.41 10.51 -12.82
N GLN A 128 10.53 11.32 -12.19
CA GLN A 128 10.75 12.75 -11.98
C GLN A 128 11.55 13.02 -10.68
N VAL A 129 12.68 12.34 -10.51
CA VAL A 129 13.48 12.28 -9.29
C VAL A 129 13.78 13.66 -8.70
N GLU A 130 14.32 14.57 -9.52
CA GLU A 130 14.72 15.90 -9.04
C GLU A 130 13.51 16.74 -8.59
N ARG A 131 12.37 16.58 -9.26
CA ARG A 131 11.14 17.28 -8.90
C ARG A 131 10.57 16.77 -7.57
N LEU A 132 10.57 15.45 -7.34
CA LEU A 132 10.15 14.85 -6.07
C LEU A 132 11.06 15.30 -4.93
N ARG A 133 12.38 15.26 -5.13
CA ARG A 133 13.36 15.72 -4.13
C ARG A 133 13.22 17.21 -3.80
N SER A 134 12.91 18.04 -4.78
CA SER A 134 12.70 19.49 -4.54
C SER A 134 11.51 19.80 -3.63
N MET A 135 10.56 18.85 -3.51
CA MET A 135 9.40 18.89 -2.61
C MET A 135 9.65 18.17 -1.27
N GLY A 136 10.88 17.71 -1.02
CA GLY A 136 11.22 16.97 0.19
C GLY A 136 10.75 15.50 0.19
N LEU A 137 10.28 15.00 -0.95
CA LEU A 137 9.89 13.60 -1.11
C LEU A 137 11.08 12.74 -1.55
N THR A 138 11.04 11.47 -1.16
CA THR A 138 11.97 10.46 -1.67
C THR A 138 11.43 9.82 -2.95
N VAL A 139 12.21 8.93 -3.54
CA VAL A 139 11.78 8.03 -4.61
C VAL A 139 11.96 6.60 -4.14
N PRO A 140 11.36 5.59 -4.81
CA PRO A 140 11.64 4.19 -4.54
C PRO A 140 13.13 3.86 -4.54
N ASP A 141 13.56 2.93 -3.71
CA ASP A 141 14.98 2.57 -3.53
C ASP A 141 15.64 2.12 -4.85
N THR A 142 14.89 1.42 -5.70
CA THR A 142 15.33 1.00 -7.03
C THR A 142 15.60 2.19 -7.94
N VAL A 143 14.71 3.17 -7.95
CA VAL A 143 14.86 4.41 -8.74
C VAL A 143 16.00 5.26 -8.22
N ASP A 144 16.16 5.37 -6.88
CA ASP A 144 17.28 6.11 -6.27
C ASP A 144 18.64 5.49 -6.65
N LEU A 145 18.74 4.17 -6.63
CA LEU A 145 19.94 3.46 -7.07
C LEU A 145 20.25 3.74 -8.54
N LEU A 146 19.26 3.60 -9.42
CA LEU A 146 19.44 3.83 -10.86
C LEU A 146 19.80 5.29 -11.17
N ASP A 147 19.21 6.25 -10.45
CA ASP A 147 19.53 7.68 -10.60
C ASP A 147 20.99 7.97 -10.21
N ARG A 148 21.50 7.34 -9.14
CA ARG A 148 22.90 7.45 -8.71
C ARG A 148 23.83 6.85 -9.75
N LEU A 149 23.57 5.63 -10.21
CA LEU A 149 24.37 4.97 -11.25
C LEU A 149 24.40 5.77 -12.55
N ARG A 150 23.27 6.40 -12.93
CA ARG A 150 23.20 7.27 -14.10
C ARG A 150 24.03 8.53 -13.93
N LYS A 151 24.07 9.13 -12.74
CA LYS A 151 24.93 10.27 -12.40
C LYS A 151 26.42 9.91 -12.44
N ASP A 152 26.75 8.65 -12.12
CA ASP A 152 28.10 8.11 -12.22
C ASP A 152 28.49 7.68 -13.65
N GLY A 153 27.61 7.87 -14.64
CA GLY A 153 27.88 7.66 -16.05
C GLY A 153 27.39 6.33 -16.62
N LEU A 154 26.66 5.52 -15.86
CA LEU A 154 26.07 4.29 -16.37
C LEU A 154 24.75 4.57 -17.09
N ASP A 155 24.60 4.09 -18.33
CA ASP A 155 23.37 4.28 -19.11
C ASP A 155 22.27 3.29 -18.69
N VAL A 156 21.49 3.66 -17.66
CA VAL A 156 20.39 2.87 -17.11
C VAL A 156 19.07 3.65 -17.16
N PRO A 157 17.92 2.96 -17.41
CA PRO A 157 16.60 3.58 -17.36
C PRO A 157 16.15 3.80 -15.92
N LEU A 158 15.42 4.88 -15.64
CA LEU A 158 14.82 5.14 -14.32
C LEU A 158 13.43 4.49 -14.14
N THR A 159 12.98 3.69 -15.08
CA THR A 159 11.62 3.12 -15.09
C THR A 159 11.48 1.80 -14.37
N ALA A 160 12.57 1.20 -13.90
CA ALA A 160 12.54 -0.05 -13.16
C ALA A 160 12.12 0.22 -11.70
N LEU A 161 10.97 -0.30 -11.31
CA LEU A 161 10.42 -0.13 -9.96
C LEU A 161 10.68 -1.37 -9.08
N THR A 162 10.72 -2.58 -9.66
CA THR A 162 11.04 -3.80 -8.91
C THR A 162 12.54 -4.05 -8.82
N VAL A 163 12.94 -4.85 -7.83
CA VAL A 163 14.35 -5.26 -7.65
C VAL A 163 14.85 -6.04 -8.85
N GLU A 164 14.02 -6.92 -9.41
CA GLU A 164 14.33 -7.74 -10.58
C GLU A 164 14.56 -6.86 -11.82
N GLU A 165 13.65 -5.92 -12.10
CA GLU A 165 13.79 -4.98 -13.22
C GLU A 165 15.04 -4.11 -13.06
N CYS A 166 15.35 -3.67 -11.84
CA CYS A 166 16.53 -2.89 -11.54
C CYS A 166 17.81 -3.69 -11.79
N ALA A 167 17.87 -4.94 -11.33
CA ALA A 167 18.99 -5.84 -11.57
C ALA A 167 19.22 -6.08 -13.07
N ASP A 168 18.15 -6.37 -13.81
CA ASP A 168 18.21 -6.59 -15.27
C ASP A 168 18.71 -5.35 -16.01
N ALA A 169 18.24 -4.16 -15.60
CA ALA A 169 18.68 -2.90 -16.20
C ALA A 169 20.18 -2.65 -15.98
N ILE A 170 20.69 -2.93 -14.77
CA ILE A 170 22.11 -2.80 -14.44
C ILE A 170 22.94 -3.81 -15.24
N LEU A 171 22.55 -5.08 -15.25
CA LEU A 171 23.25 -6.14 -16.00
C LEU A 171 23.34 -5.80 -17.50
N ALA A 172 22.25 -5.32 -18.09
CA ALA A 172 22.23 -4.92 -19.49
C ALA A 172 23.16 -3.73 -19.80
N ALA A 173 23.36 -2.82 -18.83
CA ALA A 173 24.25 -1.66 -19.00
C ALA A 173 25.73 -2.01 -18.82
N VAL A 174 26.08 -2.99 -17.95
CA VAL A 174 27.49 -3.38 -17.66
C VAL A 174 28.01 -4.40 -18.68
N SER A 175 27.10 -5.11 -19.40
CA SER A 175 27.46 -6.12 -20.39
C SER A 175 27.73 -5.55 -21.79
N LYS A 176 27.60 -4.25 -21.95
CA LYS A 176 27.95 -3.50 -23.19
C LYS A 176 29.38 -2.99 -23.13
#